data_b9d49ef1a35f1d0a18cdace54fc576a1
#
_entry.id   b9d49ef1a35f1d0a18cdace54fc576a1
#
_cell.length_a   1.000
_cell.length_b   1.000
_cell.length_c   1.000
_cell.angle_alpha   90.00
_cell.angle_beta   90.00
_cell.angle_gamma   90.00
#
_symmetry.space_group_name_H-M   'P 1'
#
loop_
_entity.id
_entity.type
_entity.pdbx_description
1 polymer ?
#
loop_
_entity_poly.entity_id
_entity_poly.type
_entity_poly.pdbx_seq_one_letter_code
_entity_poly.pdbx_strand_id
1 'polypeptide(L)'
;MKILYGIQGTGNGHVARAREILPILNKYADVDVILSGNQSQIDPGFHVNYRSEGLTFKSSKKGGIAYMKSILTASPIDLIRDIRQLPVKKYDLVISDFEPVSSWSALINGVPCVDMSHQAAVNHELSPKPQSIDRMGAYVLSHYNPAKKKYGFHFEAFAENIFIPVIRKEVR
;
A
#
# COMPACT_ATOMS: atom_id res chain seq x y z
N MET A 1 -4.23 7.51 -20.40
CA MET A 1 -3.91 7.76 -18.99
C MET A 1 -2.89 6.72 -18.56
N LYS A 2 -1.82 7.16 -17.91
CA LYS A 2 -0.77 6.27 -17.39
C LYS A 2 -0.79 6.26 -15.86
N ILE A 3 -0.89 5.06 -15.27
CA ILE A 3 -1.02 4.86 -13.82
C ILE A 3 0.22 4.16 -13.29
N LEU A 4 0.70 4.58 -12.11
CA LEU A 4 1.62 3.79 -11.31
C LEU A 4 0.84 3.12 -10.17
N TYR A 5 0.85 1.79 -10.12
CA TYR A 5 0.24 1.03 -9.03
C TYR A 5 1.32 0.56 -8.05
N GLY A 6 1.34 1.16 -6.86
CA GLY A 6 2.25 0.81 -5.78
C GLY A 6 1.65 -0.27 -4.89
N ILE A 7 2.39 -1.36 -4.69
CA ILE A 7 1.96 -2.54 -3.95
C ILE A 7 2.93 -2.83 -2.82
N GLN A 8 2.42 -2.93 -1.59
CA GLN A 8 3.22 -3.33 -0.45
C GLN A 8 3.50 -4.84 -0.47
N GLY A 9 4.78 -5.21 -0.57
CA GLY A 9 5.26 -6.60 -0.66
C GLY A 9 5.65 -7.24 0.68
N THR A 10 5.24 -6.68 1.82
CA THR A 10 5.54 -7.24 3.15
C THR A 10 4.61 -8.37 3.57
N GLY A 11 3.65 -8.73 2.74
CA GLY A 11 2.72 -9.83 2.98
C GLY A 11 1.99 -10.23 1.71
N ASN A 12 1.37 -11.40 1.74
CA ASN A 12 0.71 -12.00 0.57
C ASN A 12 -0.60 -11.27 0.18
N GLY A 13 -1.25 -10.58 1.13
CA GLY A 13 -2.58 -9.99 0.93
C GLY A 13 -2.63 -8.91 -0.15
N HIS A 14 -1.65 -7.99 -0.17
CA HIS A 14 -1.57 -6.92 -1.16
C HIS A 14 -1.30 -7.48 -2.57
N VAL A 15 -0.35 -8.42 -2.68
CA VAL A 15 -0.02 -9.06 -3.94
C VAL A 15 -1.19 -9.88 -4.49
N ALA A 16 -1.89 -10.64 -3.62
CA ALA A 16 -3.08 -11.40 -4.01
C ALA A 16 -4.21 -10.49 -4.50
N ARG A 17 -4.44 -9.36 -3.85
CA ARG A 17 -5.41 -8.34 -4.28
C ARG A 17 -5.03 -7.72 -5.61
N ALA A 18 -3.75 -7.41 -5.81
CA ALA A 18 -3.25 -6.82 -7.05
C ALA A 18 -3.49 -7.72 -8.27
N ARG A 19 -3.42 -9.04 -8.12
CA ARG A 19 -3.76 -10.00 -9.21
C ARG A 19 -5.18 -9.83 -9.74
N GLU A 20 -6.13 -9.44 -8.87
CA GLU A 20 -7.52 -9.22 -9.27
C GLU A 20 -7.75 -7.79 -9.80
N ILE A 21 -7.05 -6.81 -9.24
CA ILE A 21 -7.24 -5.39 -9.57
C ILE A 21 -6.54 -5.01 -10.86
N LEU A 22 -5.30 -5.46 -11.08
CA LEU A 22 -4.51 -5.10 -12.26
C LEU A 22 -5.18 -5.42 -13.60
N PRO A 23 -5.79 -6.61 -13.81
CA PRO A 23 -6.51 -6.89 -15.06
C PRO A 23 -7.70 -5.96 -15.31
N ILE A 24 -8.27 -5.40 -14.24
CA ILE A 24 -9.36 -4.42 -14.35
C ILE A 24 -8.79 -3.06 -14.71
N LEU A 25 -7.75 -2.59 -14.02
CA LEU A 25 -7.10 -1.30 -14.30
C LEU A 25 -6.56 -1.23 -15.73
N ASN A 26 -5.96 -2.32 -16.22
CA ASN A 26 -5.41 -2.42 -17.58
C ASN A 26 -6.46 -2.29 -18.70
N LYS A 27 -7.76 -2.41 -18.37
CA LYS A 27 -8.83 -2.12 -19.35
C LYS A 27 -9.05 -0.63 -19.56
N TYR A 28 -8.60 0.21 -18.61
CA TYR A 28 -8.89 1.65 -18.60
C TYR A 28 -7.65 2.52 -18.73
N ALA A 29 -6.46 1.97 -18.44
CA ALA A 29 -5.21 2.72 -18.42
C ALA A 29 -3.99 1.84 -18.72
N ASP A 30 -2.88 2.47 -19.09
CA ASP A 30 -1.55 1.86 -19.11
C ASP A 30 -1.00 1.85 -17.67
N VAL A 31 -0.74 0.67 -17.10
CA VAL A 31 -0.41 0.51 -15.68
C VAL A 31 0.99 -0.07 -15.53
N ASP A 32 1.89 0.72 -14.97
CA ASP A 32 3.17 0.23 -14.44
C ASP A 32 3.03 -0.12 -12.95
N VAL A 33 3.80 -1.09 -12.49
CA VAL A 33 3.77 -1.58 -11.11
C VAL A 33 5.07 -1.33 -10.39
N ILE A 34 4.99 -0.79 -9.15
CA ILE A 34 6.08 -0.85 -8.18
C ILE A 34 5.71 -1.79 -7.03
N LEU A 35 6.62 -2.69 -6.69
CA LEU A 35 6.50 -3.60 -5.54
C LEU A 35 7.58 -3.25 -4.52
N SER A 36 7.15 -2.81 -3.33
CA SER A 36 8.05 -2.45 -2.23
C SER A 36 7.99 -3.48 -1.11
N GLY A 37 9.17 -3.99 -0.74
CA GLY A 37 9.33 -5.09 0.22
C GLY A 37 9.50 -6.44 -0.46
N ASN A 38 10.10 -7.38 0.28
CA ASN A 38 10.53 -8.69 -0.23
C ASN A 38 9.99 -9.88 0.57
N GLN A 39 8.99 -9.67 1.43
CA GLN A 39 8.46 -10.72 2.32
C GLN A 39 7.26 -11.48 1.74
N SER A 40 6.71 -11.05 0.60
CA SER A 40 5.69 -11.84 -0.09
C SER A 40 6.29 -13.14 -0.59
N GLN A 41 5.65 -14.26 -0.22
CA GLN A 41 6.05 -15.61 -0.62
C GLN A 41 5.37 -16.08 -1.89
N ILE A 42 4.39 -15.31 -2.39
CA ILE A 42 3.66 -15.66 -3.61
C ILE A 42 4.27 -14.95 -4.81
N ASP A 43 4.37 -15.67 -5.92
CA ASP A 43 4.70 -15.05 -7.21
C ASP A 43 3.63 -13.98 -7.52
N PRO A 44 4.00 -12.75 -7.89
CA PRO A 44 3.03 -11.75 -8.30
C PRO A 44 2.10 -12.20 -9.42
N GLY A 45 2.59 -12.97 -10.38
CA GLY A 45 1.82 -13.38 -11.56
C GLY A 45 1.55 -12.25 -12.55
N PHE A 46 2.25 -11.12 -12.39
CA PHE A 46 2.22 -9.95 -13.28
C PHE A 46 3.61 -9.29 -13.37
N HIS A 47 3.79 -8.47 -14.41
CA HIS A 47 5.04 -7.74 -14.58
C HIS A 47 5.22 -6.66 -13.50
N VAL A 48 6.43 -6.58 -12.93
CA VAL A 48 6.80 -5.55 -11.94
C VAL A 48 7.86 -4.65 -12.57
N ASN A 49 7.50 -3.39 -12.83
CA ASN A 49 8.37 -2.41 -13.50
C ASN A 49 9.45 -1.85 -12.57
N TYR A 50 9.12 -1.71 -11.27
CA TYR A 50 10.04 -1.20 -10.25
C TYR A 50 9.98 -2.06 -9.01
N ARG A 51 11.14 -2.24 -8.38
CA ARG A 51 11.27 -2.88 -7.06
C ARG A 51 11.99 -1.95 -6.11
N SER A 52 11.51 -1.90 -4.87
CA SER A 52 12.16 -1.23 -3.75
C SER A 52 12.21 -2.20 -2.58
N GLU A 53 13.21 -2.10 -1.74
CA GLU A 53 13.24 -2.84 -0.48
C GLU A 53 12.17 -2.33 0.48
N GLY A 54 11.76 -1.07 0.33
CA GLY A 54 10.70 -0.46 1.12
C GLY A 54 10.97 -0.50 2.63
N LEU A 55 9.92 -0.27 3.40
CA LEU A 55 9.94 -0.52 4.84
C LEU A 55 9.37 -1.91 5.10
N THR A 56 10.22 -2.81 5.58
CA THR A 56 9.83 -4.18 5.91
C THR A 56 9.32 -4.27 7.35
N PHE A 57 8.06 -4.66 7.54
CA PHE A 57 7.50 -4.82 8.87
C PHE A 57 7.85 -6.19 9.46
N LYS A 58 8.47 -6.20 10.64
CA LYS A 58 8.74 -7.44 11.38
C LYS A 58 7.58 -7.79 12.30
N SER A 59 7.12 -9.03 12.23
CA SER A 59 6.12 -9.56 13.16
C SER A 59 6.68 -9.63 14.58
N SER A 60 5.89 -9.28 15.57
CA SER A 60 6.20 -9.46 16.98
C SER A 60 5.86 -10.90 17.40
N LYS A 61 6.59 -11.42 18.40
CA LYS A 61 6.30 -12.74 19.00
C LYS A 61 4.90 -12.85 19.62
N LYS A 62 4.21 -11.72 19.84
CA LYS A 62 2.85 -11.66 20.40
C LYS A 62 1.76 -11.45 19.30
N GLY A 63 2.10 -11.69 18.03
CA GLY A 63 1.14 -11.59 16.92
C GLY A 63 0.86 -10.17 16.39
N GLY A 64 1.48 -9.13 16.98
CA GLY A 64 1.40 -7.76 16.48
C GLY A 64 2.57 -7.39 15.59
N ILE A 65 2.51 -6.20 14.98
CA ILE A 65 3.64 -5.65 14.22
C ILE A 65 4.62 -4.97 15.20
N ALA A 66 5.89 -5.34 15.10
CA ALA A 66 6.95 -4.71 15.90
C ALA A 66 7.43 -3.43 15.21
N TYR A 67 6.63 -2.36 15.25
CA TYR A 67 6.89 -1.08 14.56
C TYR A 67 8.29 -0.54 14.82
N MET A 68 8.72 -0.49 16.10
CA MET A 68 10.05 0.01 16.45
C MET A 68 11.17 -0.82 15.84
N LYS A 69 11.06 -2.15 15.84
CA LYS A 69 12.05 -3.03 15.22
C LYS A 69 12.04 -2.90 13.69
N SER A 70 10.88 -2.67 13.10
CA SER A 70 10.73 -2.47 11.65
C SER A 70 11.40 -1.16 11.21
N ILE A 71 11.16 -0.06 11.93
CA ILE A 71 11.79 1.24 11.66
C ILE A 71 13.30 1.18 11.85
N LEU A 72 13.79 0.54 12.92
CA LEU A 72 15.22 0.41 13.23
C LEU A 72 15.98 -0.47 12.23
N THR A 73 15.30 -1.37 11.53
CA THR A 73 15.95 -2.27 10.53
C THR A 73 15.78 -1.80 9.10
N ALA A 74 14.91 -0.83 8.85
CA ALA A 74 14.81 -0.18 7.56
C ALA A 74 15.94 0.84 7.40
N SER A 75 16.51 0.94 6.21
CA SER A 75 17.44 2.03 5.89
C SER A 75 16.64 3.26 5.48
N PRO A 76 16.53 4.31 6.30
CA PRO A 76 15.83 5.55 5.92
C PRO A 76 16.48 6.19 4.68
N ILE A 77 17.78 6.01 4.53
CA ILE A 77 18.56 6.56 3.40
C ILE A 77 18.12 5.89 2.09
N ASP A 78 17.98 4.56 2.10
CA ASP A 78 17.54 3.80 0.92
C ASP A 78 16.10 4.13 0.57
N LEU A 79 15.22 4.25 1.55
CA LEU A 79 13.84 4.69 1.31
C LEU A 79 13.78 6.08 0.67
N ILE A 80 14.54 7.06 1.19
CA ILE A 80 14.60 8.42 0.63
C ILE A 80 15.17 8.39 -0.79
N ARG A 81 16.21 7.57 -1.03
CA ARG A 81 16.79 7.39 -2.37
C ARG A 81 15.75 6.85 -3.34
N ASP A 82 15.03 5.78 -2.99
CA ASP A 82 14.02 5.15 -3.83
C ASP A 82 12.87 6.10 -4.15
N ILE A 83 12.40 6.88 -3.15
CA ILE A 83 11.37 7.91 -3.32
C ILE A 83 11.82 8.97 -4.34
N ARG A 84 13.09 9.40 -4.29
CA ARG A 84 13.62 10.44 -5.18
C ARG A 84 13.93 9.94 -6.59
N GLN A 85 14.33 8.67 -6.73
CA GLN A 85 14.70 8.06 -8.01
C GLN A 85 13.49 7.55 -8.80
N LEU A 86 12.35 7.32 -8.15
CA LEU A 86 11.15 6.86 -8.82
C LEU A 86 10.66 7.92 -9.84
N PRO A 87 10.56 7.62 -11.15
CA PRO A 87 10.18 8.58 -12.18
C PRO A 87 8.67 8.83 -12.19
N VAL A 88 8.12 9.26 -11.03
CA VAL A 88 6.68 9.37 -10.79
C VAL A 88 6.00 10.42 -11.68
N LYS A 89 6.73 11.44 -12.12
CA LYS A 89 6.20 12.53 -13.00
C LYS A 89 5.70 12.06 -14.36
N LYS A 90 6.05 10.86 -14.80
CA LYS A 90 5.55 10.30 -16.06
C LYS A 90 4.14 9.69 -15.96
N TYR A 91 3.56 9.68 -14.76
CA TYR A 91 2.24 9.13 -14.49
C TYR A 91 1.22 10.23 -14.21
N ASP A 92 -0.01 10.00 -14.70
CA ASP A 92 -1.16 10.89 -14.47
C ASP A 92 -1.77 10.69 -13.08
N LEU A 93 -1.61 9.45 -12.54
CA LEU A 93 -2.16 9.03 -11.25
C LEU A 93 -1.27 7.98 -10.61
N VAL A 94 -1.10 8.06 -9.30
CA VAL A 94 -0.57 6.99 -8.46
C VAL A 94 -1.70 6.35 -7.67
N ILE A 95 -1.81 5.03 -7.72
CA ILE A 95 -2.65 4.23 -6.84
C ILE A 95 -1.70 3.49 -5.89
N SER A 96 -1.83 3.69 -4.60
CA SER A 96 -0.98 3.04 -3.59
C SER A 96 -1.81 2.06 -2.76
N ASP A 97 -1.44 0.79 -2.78
CA ASP A 97 -1.95 -0.22 -1.85
C ASP A 97 -1.01 -0.29 -0.64
N PHE A 98 -1.12 0.74 0.22
CA PHE A 98 -0.30 0.92 1.42
C PHE A 98 1.22 0.90 1.13
N GLU A 99 1.64 1.44 0.00
CA GLU A 99 3.01 1.43 -0.47
C GLU A 99 3.64 2.83 -0.34
N PRO A 100 4.70 3.01 0.47
CA PRO A 100 5.19 4.34 0.83
C PRO A 100 6.02 5.01 -0.27
N VAL A 101 6.79 4.26 -1.08
CA VAL A 101 7.72 4.86 -2.03
C VAL A 101 6.97 5.63 -3.11
N SER A 102 5.96 5.02 -3.72
CA SER A 102 5.15 5.68 -4.75
C SER A 102 4.33 6.84 -4.19
N SER A 103 3.72 6.65 -3.01
CA SER A 103 2.85 7.67 -2.42
C SER A 103 3.64 8.90 -1.93
N TRP A 104 4.80 8.73 -1.31
CA TRP A 104 5.67 9.84 -0.94
C TRP A 104 6.32 10.50 -2.16
N SER A 105 6.72 9.72 -3.17
CA SER A 105 7.22 10.28 -4.43
C SER A 105 6.15 11.13 -5.13
N ALA A 106 4.91 10.65 -5.17
CA ALA A 106 3.77 11.40 -5.72
C ALA A 106 3.54 12.72 -4.96
N LEU A 107 3.53 12.68 -3.61
CA LEU A 107 3.36 13.86 -2.79
C LEU A 107 4.44 14.92 -3.06
N ILE A 108 5.72 14.52 -3.08
CA ILE A 108 6.86 15.42 -3.28
C ILE A 108 6.84 16.05 -4.68
N ASN A 109 6.38 15.30 -5.67
CA ASN A 109 6.37 15.74 -7.08
C ASN A 109 5.03 16.33 -7.53
N GLY A 110 4.03 16.44 -6.66
CA GLY A 110 2.72 17.00 -6.97
C GLY A 110 1.87 16.14 -7.91
N VAL A 111 2.15 14.83 -8.02
CA VAL A 111 1.35 13.88 -8.81
C VAL A 111 0.13 13.45 -8.00
N PRO A 112 -1.08 13.41 -8.60
CA PRO A 112 -2.25 12.89 -7.92
C PRO A 112 -2.02 11.47 -7.36
N CYS A 113 -2.40 11.24 -6.10
CA CYS A 113 -2.26 9.94 -5.45
C CYS A 113 -3.52 9.57 -4.68
N VAL A 114 -3.93 8.31 -4.79
CA VAL A 114 -5.01 7.71 -4.00
C VAL A 114 -4.48 6.49 -3.23
N ASP A 115 -4.93 6.33 -1.99
CA ASP A 115 -4.74 5.09 -1.21
C ASP A 115 -5.90 4.13 -1.49
N MET A 116 -5.57 2.90 -1.82
CA MET A 116 -6.56 1.84 -2.06
C MET A 116 -6.13 0.59 -1.28
N SER A 117 -6.37 0.61 0.04
CA SER A 117 -5.83 -0.40 0.95
C SER A 117 -6.80 -0.80 2.05
N HIS A 118 -6.57 -1.96 2.68
CA HIS A 118 -7.27 -2.33 3.91
C HIS A 118 -6.97 -1.35 5.05
N GLN A 119 -5.75 -0.83 5.10
CA GLN A 119 -5.30 0.11 6.13
C GLN A 119 -6.08 1.43 6.07
N ALA A 120 -6.54 1.85 4.89
CA ALA A 120 -7.42 3.01 4.76
C ALA A 120 -8.74 2.81 5.52
N ALA A 121 -9.32 1.60 5.49
CA ALA A 121 -10.51 1.28 6.27
C ALA A 121 -10.22 1.24 7.78
N VAL A 122 -9.10 0.64 8.20
CA VAL A 122 -8.69 0.59 9.63
C VAL A 122 -8.49 1.99 10.21
N ASN A 123 -7.96 2.91 9.41
CA ASN A 123 -7.72 4.29 9.83
C ASN A 123 -8.97 5.19 9.78
N HIS A 124 -10.05 4.73 9.17
CA HIS A 124 -11.28 5.51 9.06
C HIS A 124 -11.88 5.82 10.44
N GLU A 125 -12.50 7.00 10.60
CA GLU A 125 -13.06 7.44 11.88
C GLU A 125 -14.18 6.53 12.39
N LEU A 126 -15.00 6.00 11.49
CA LEU A 126 -16.11 5.08 11.79
C LEU A 126 -15.64 3.62 11.98
N SER A 127 -14.37 3.33 11.79
CA SER A 127 -13.85 1.97 11.99
C SER A 127 -13.93 1.55 13.46
N PRO A 128 -14.31 0.31 13.78
CA PRO A 128 -14.19 -0.23 15.14
C PRO A 128 -12.78 -0.03 15.70
N LYS A 129 -12.67 0.55 16.88
CA LYS A 129 -11.39 0.81 17.53
C LYS A 129 -11.10 -0.23 18.59
N PRO A 130 -9.86 -0.69 18.74
CA PRO A 130 -9.48 -1.59 19.84
C PRO A 130 -9.58 -0.87 21.19
N GLN A 131 -9.80 -1.63 22.25
CA GLN A 131 -9.89 -1.09 23.61
C GLN A 131 -8.60 -0.37 24.05
N SER A 132 -7.44 -0.80 23.55
CA SER A 132 -6.16 -0.15 23.78
C SER A 132 -5.60 0.36 22.45
N ILE A 133 -5.31 1.67 22.36
CA ILE A 133 -4.74 2.27 21.17
C ILE A 133 -3.22 2.24 21.27
N ASP A 134 -2.57 1.52 20.38
CA ASP A 134 -1.14 1.71 20.11
C ASP A 134 -0.94 3.02 19.36
N ARG A 135 -0.59 4.07 20.10
CA ARG A 135 -0.38 5.42 19.56
C ARG A 135 0.72 5.46 18.50
N MET A 136 1.78 4.68 18.67
CA MET A 136 2.88 4.63 17.70
C MET A 136 2.41 3.92 16.42
N GLY A 137 1.69 2.81 16.55
CA GLY A 137 1.10 2.11 15.42
C GLY A 137 0.11 2.97 14.65
N ALA A 138 -0.77 3.70 15.34
CA ALA A 138 -1.70 4.63 14.74
C ALA A 138 -0.99 5.77 13.99
N TYR A 139 0.09 6.31 14.55
CA TYR A 139 0.91 7.34 13.91
C TYR A 139 1.56 6.81 12.62
N VAL A 140 2.19 5.63 12.66
CA VAL A 140 2.78 5.00 11.47
C VAL A 140 1.72 4.75 10.42
N LEU A 141 0.58 4.15 10.77
CA LEU A 141 -0.51 3.87 9.84
C LEU A 141 -1.03 5.14 9.15
N SER A 142 -1.12 6.26 9.89
CA SER A 142 -1.65 7.51 9.34
C SER A 142 -0.68 8.23 8.40
N HIS A 143 0.65 8.07 8.62
CA HIS A 143 1.69 8.78 7.87
C HIS A 143 2.45 7.90 6.86
N TYR A 144 2.26 6.59 6.91
CA TYR A 144 2.95 5.66 6.04
C TYR A 144 2.60 5.87 4.56
N ASN A 145 1.32 6.15 4.29
CA ASN A 145 0.80 6.47 2.97
C ASN A 145 0.12 7.86 3.02
N PRO A 146 0.77 8.93 2.52
CA PRO A 146 0.29 10.29 2.63
C PRO A 146 -0.80 10.68 1.61
N ALA A 147 -1.39 9.73 0.88
CA ALA A 147 -2.44 10.01 -0.07
C ALA A 147 -3.63 10.72 0.58
N LYS A 148 -4.11 11.81 -0.07
CA LYS A 148 -5.23 12.61 0.44
C LYS A 148 -6.59 11.90 0.29
N LYS A 149 -6.80 11.21 -0.84
CA LYS A 149 -7.99 10.40 -1.08
C LYS A 149 -7.70 8.96 -0.69
N LYS A 150 -8.56 8.39 0.13
CA LYS A 150 -8.39 7.02 0.66
C LYS A 150 -9.64 6.21 0.38
N TYR A 151 -9.45 5.03 -0.20
CA TYR A 151 -10.47 4.01 -0.43
C TYR A 151 -10.09 2.77 0.34
N GLY A 152 -10.96 2.33 1.23
CA GLY A 152 -10.68 1.21 2.13
C GLY A 152 -11.39 -0.07 1.71
N PHE A 153 -10.82 -1.21 2.11
CA PHE A 153 -11.47 -2.51 2.01
C PHE A 153 -11.78 -3.04 3.41
N HIS A 154 -13.04 -3.37 3.66
CA HIS A 154 -13.48 -3.96 4.92
C HIS A 154 -14.67 -4.90 4.68
N PHE A 155 -14.90 -5.87 5.56
CA PHE A 155 -16.02 -6.81 5.46
C PHE A 155 -17.39 -6.14 5.56
N GLU A 156 -17.43 -4.95 6.13
CA GLU A 156 -18.58 -4.08 6.23
C GLU A 156 -18.28 -2.74 5.56
N ALA A 157 -19.14 -2.31 4.63
CA ALA A 157 -19.03 -1.01 3.97
C ALA A 157 -19.72 0.07 4.85
N PHE A 158 -19.04 0.52 5.89
CA PHE A 158 -19.57 1.48 6.87
C PHE A 158 -19.44 2.95 6.45
N ALA A 159 -18.86 3.24 5.29
CA ALA A 159 -18.73 4.57 4.70
C ALA A 159 -18.67 4.48 3.17
N GLU A 160 -18.95 5.61 2.48
CA GLU A 160 -19.00 5.67 1.00
C GLU A 160 -17.69 5.28 0.31
N ASN A 161 -16.55 5.51 0.97
CA ASN A 161 -15.22 5.17 0.47
C ASN A 161 -14.68 3.83 1.01
N ILE A 162 -15.51 3.05 1.69
CA ILE A 162 -15.16 1.73 2.22
C ILE A 162 -15.96 0.66 1.46
N PHE A 163 -15.23 -0.26 0.84
CA PHE A 163 -15.77 -1.29 -0.03
C PHE A 163 -15.54 -2.68 0.55
N ILE A 164 -16.34 -3.64 0.12
CA ILE A 164 -16.12 -5.06 0.46
C ILE A 164 -14.77 -5.55 -0.10
N PRO A 165 -14.12 -6.52 0.56
CA PRO A 165 -12.82 -7.02 0.12
C PRO A 165 -12.87 -7.62 -1.29
N VAL A 166 -11.79 -7.41 -2.04
CA VAL A 166 -11.58 -8.09 -3.32
C VAL A 166 -11.26 -9.56 -3.02
N ILE A 167 -12.14 -10.44 -3.49
CA ILE A 167 -12.00 -11.89 -3.34
C ILE A 167 -11.51 -12.48 -4.66
N ARG A 168 -10.50 -13.35 -4.59
CA ARG A 168 -9.95 -14.05 -5.77
C ARG A 168 -11.02 -14.90 -6.44
N LYS A 169 -10.98 -14.94 -7.78
CA LYS A 169 -11.95 -15.69 -8.59
C LYS A 169 -11.98 -17.18 -8.27
N GLU A 170 -10.81 -17.76 -7.94
CA GLU A 170 -10.69 -19.19 -7.61
C GLU A 170 -11.36 -19.56 -6.26
N VAL A 171 -11.76 -18.58 -5.46
CA VAL A 171 -12.36 -18.78 -4.13
C VAL A 171 -13.84 -18.43 -4.09
N ARG A 172 -14.38 -17.90 -5.20
CA ARG A 172 -15.80 -17.55 -5.35
C ARG A 172 -16.67 -18.73 -5.70
#